data_aa9c1c089342c771bea27c0c55076b29
#
_entry.id   aa9c1c089342c771bea27c0c55076b29
#
_cell.length_a   1.000
_cell.length_b   1.000
_cell.length_c   1.000
_cell.angle_alpha   90.00
_cell.angle_beta   90.00
_cell.angle_gamma   90.00
#
_symmetry.space_group_name_H-M   'P 1'
#
loop_
_entity.id
_entity.type
_entity.pdbx_description
1 polymer ?
#
loop_
_entity_poly.entity_id
_entity_poly.type
_entity_poly.pdbx_seq_one_letter_code
_entity_poly.pdbx_strand_id
1 'polypeptide(L)'
;WMDKLGLEDPKTLEDAFDIVEKFVQNKMGTEDGEDPIGLACDTDLVGTTSSNYSVDPVFDKFGANPQRWVNQNGKIVYGSVTEETKNALSYLHELYERGVLDKNFALRA
;
A
#
# COMPACT_ATOMS: atom_id res chain seq x y z
N TRP A 1 10.51 -16.56 -7.67
CA TRP A 1 10.29 -16.48 -6.22
C TRP A 1 8.98 -17.18 -5.81
N MET A 2 7.89 -16.94 -6.53
CA MET A 2 6.61 -17.59 -6.25
C MET A 2 6.69 -19.12 -6.28
N ASP A 3 7.30 -19.69 -7.31
CA ASP A 3 7.50 -21.15 -7.42
C ASP A 3 8.32 -21.71 -6.26
N LYS A 4 9.36 -20.98 -5.84
CA LYS A 4 10.23 -21.39 -4.73
C LYS A 4 9.48 -21.45 -3.40
N LEU A 5 8.49 -20.57 -3.21
CA LEU A 5 7.67 -20.50 -2.00
C LEU A 5 6.34 -21.24 -2.13
N GLY A 6 6.04 -21.84 -3.28
CA GLY A 6 4.81 -22.55 -3.53
C GLY A 6 3.56 -21.67 -3.56
N LEU A 7 3.68 -20.45 -4.04
CA LEU A 7 2.61 -19.46 -4.06
C LEU A 7 1.83 -19.49 -5.38
N GLU A 8 0.53 -19.28 -5.28
CA GLU A 8 -0.36 -19.13 -6.43
C GLU A 8 -0.43 -17.66 -6.90
N ASP A 9 -0.87 -17.47 -8.15
CA ASP A 9 -1.06 -16.13 -8.71
C ASP A 9 -2.10 -15.33 -7.91
N PRO A 10 -1.86 -14.04 -7.66
CA PRO A 10 -2.82 -13.22 -6.92
C PRO A 10 -4.06 -12.93 -7.76
N LYS A 11 -5.22 -12.93 -7.12
CA LYS A 11 -6.51 -12.57 -7.72
C LYS A 11 -7.08 -11.28 -7.17
N THR A 12 -6.63 -10.87 -6.00
CA THR A 12 -7.05 -9.65 -5.30
C THR A 12 -5.83 -8.85 -4.86
N LEU A 13 -6.04 -7.61 -4.44
CA LEU A 13 -4.98 -6.79 -3.88
C LEU A 13 -4.45 -7.37 -2.56
N GLU A 14 -5.33 -7.93 -1.72
CA GLU A 14 -4.92 -8.65 -0.51
C GLU A 14 -4.01 -9.83 -0.83
N ASP A 15 -4.35 -10.62 -1.84
CA ASP A 15 -3.51 -11.75 -2.28
C ASP A 15 -2.13 -11.27 -2.70
N ALA A 16 -2.05 -10.15 -3.44
CA ALA A 16 -0.79 -9.55 -3.86
C ALA A 16 0.05 -9.12 -2.65
N PHE A 17 -0.55 -8.48 -1.65
CA PHE A 17 0.17 -8.08 -0.45
C PHE A 17 0.56 -9.25 0.45
N ASP A 18 -0.24 -10.30 0.50
CA ASP A 18 0.14 -11.55 1.20
C ASP A 18 1.37 -12.20 0.56
N ILE A 19 1.45 -12.20 -0.77
CA ILE A 19 2.62 -12.67 -1.52
C ILE A 19 3.84 -11.80 -1.19
N VAL A 20 3.67 -10.48 -1.23
CA VAL A 20 4.74 -9.52 -0.91
C VAL A 20 5.24 -9.71 0.52
N GLU A 21 4.34 -9.91 1.49
CA GLU A 21 4.71 -10.20 2.87
C GLU A 21 5.58 -11.45 2.98
N LYS A 22 5.22 -12.52 2.26
CA LYS A 22 6.01 -13.74 2.23
C LYS A 22 7.40 -13.53 1.60
N PHE A 23 7.49 -12.71 0.57
CA PHE A 23 8.79 -12.32 0.00
C PHE A 23 9.66 -11.58 1.02
N VAL A 24 9.09 -10.66 1.78
CA VAL A 24 9.80 -9.93 2.84
C VAL A 24 10.25 -10.88 3.96
N GLN A 25 9.34 -11.73 4.44
CA GLN A 25 9.64 -12.68 5.52
C GLN A 25 10.74 -13.68 5.14
N ASN A 26 10.78 -14.09 3.88
CA ASN A 26 11.78 -15.04 3.36
C ASN A 26 13.01 -14.34 2.75
N LYS A 27 13.13 -13.03 2.90
CA LYS A 27 14.24 -12.20 2.43
C LYS A 27 14.58 -12.43 0.95
N MET A 28 13.55 -12.51 0.11
CA MET A 28 13.71 -12.74 -1.31
C MET A 28 14.32 -11.51 -2.00
N GLY A 29 15.32 -11.74 -2.84
CA GLY A 29 15.93 -10.70 -3.66
C GLY A 29 16.94 -9.80 -2.94
N THR A 30 17.29 -10.10 -1.69
CA THR A 30 18.34 -9.39 -0.97
C THR A 30 19.60 -10.23 -0.88
N GLU A 31 20.73 -9.56 -0.99
CA GLU A 31 22.05 -10.08 -0.69
C GLU A 31 22.50 -9.43 0.62
N ASP A 32 23.43 -10.02 1.33
CA ASP A 32 24.08 -9.46 2.53
C ASP A 32 23.15 -9.24 3.77
N GLY A 33 21.98 -9.87 3.82
CA GLY A 33 21.14 -9.89 5.03
C GLY A 33 20.32 -8.64 5.27
N GLU A 34 20.23 -7.74 4.30
CA GLU A 34 19.33 -6.59 4.38
C GLU A 34 17.86 -7.04 4.32
N ASP A 35 16.98 -6.27 4.95
CA ASP A 35 15.55 -6.53 4.89
C ASP A 35 14.97 -5.94 3.59
N PRO A 36 14.26 -6.76 2.79
CA PRO A 36 13.64 -6.26 1.56
C PRO A 36 12.46 -5.34 1.89
N ILE A 37 12.20 -4.38 0.96
CA ILE A 37 11.03 -3.52 1.01
C ILE A 37 9.92 -4.19 0.21
N GLY A 38 8.78 -4.43 0.84
CA GLY A 38 7.62 -5.03 0.19
C GLY A 38 6.87 -4.04 -0.70
N LEU A 39 6.48 -2.92 -0.15
CA LEU A 39 5.80 -1.82 -0.84
C LEU A 39 6.59 -0.54 -0.62
N ALA A 40 7.19 -0.03 -1.67
CA ALA A 40 7.88 1.26 -1.64
C ALA A 40 6.86 2.40 -1.65
N CYS A 41 7.13 3.45 -0.89
CA CYS A 41 6.24 4.57 -0.77
C CYS A 41 7.05 5.87 -0.62
N ASP A 42 6.52 6.94 -1.21
CA ASP A 42 7.06 8.29 -1.06
C ASP A 42 6.48 8.95 0.21
N THR A 43 7.13 10.01 0.68
CA THR A 43 6.71 10.80 1.84
C THR A 43 5.31 11.37 1.71
N ASP A 44 4.88 11.70 0.49
CA ASP A 44 3.57 12.32 0.24
C ASP A 44 2.41 11.33 0.21
N LEU A 45 2.67 10.05 0.20
CA LEU A 45 1.72 8.94 0.18
C LEU A 45 0.76 8.94 -1.03
N VAL A 46 0.06 10.04 -1.28
CA VAL A 46 -1.00 10.14 -2.30
C VAL A 46 -0.86 11.41 -3.14
N GLY A 47 -1.43 11.38 -4.34
CA GLY A 47 -1.64 12.57 -5.16
C GLY A 47 -0.39 13.17 -5.77
N THR A 48 0.74 12.48 -5.75
CA THR A 48 1.97 13.01 -6.33
C THR A 48 2.00 12.78 -7.84
N THR A 49 2.24 13.85 -8.58
CA THR A 49 2.51 13.77 -10.03
C THR A 49 3.99 13.56 -10.32
N SER A 50 4.84 13.68 -9.32
CA SER A 50 6.29 13.64 -9.43
C SER A 50 6.92 12.32 -9.04
N SER A 51 6.15 11.41 -8.44
CA SER A 51 6.63 10.11 -7.98
C SER A 51 5.72 8.99 -8.44
N ASN A 52 6.32 7.86 -8.79
CA ASN A 52 5.60 6.62 -9.10
C ASN A 52 5.38 5.75 -7.85
N TYR A 53 5.77 6.24 -6.68
CA TYR A 53 5.76 5.47 -5.44
C TYR A 53 4.65 5.95 -4.49
N SER A 54 3.46 6.18 -5.03
CA SER A 54 2.28 6.50 -4.22
C SER A 54 1.54 5.23 -3.80
N VAL A 55 0.73 5.35 -2.74
CA VAL A 55 -0.17 4.30 -2.29
C VAL A 55 -1.62 4.52 -2.76
N ASP A 56 -1.81 5.33 -3.79
CA ASP A 56 -3.13 5.57 -4.38
C ASP A 56 -3.90 4.28 -4.69
N PRO A 57 -3.30 3.20 -5.23
CA PRO A 57 -4.03 1.96 -5.48
C PRO A 57 -4.69 1.35 -4.25
N VAL A 58 -4.13 1.55 -3.05
CA VAL A 58 -4.73 1.08 -1.80
C VAL A 58 -6.01 1.88 -1.50
N PHE A 59 -5.97 3.20 -1.68
CA PHE A 59 -7.16 4.05 -1.54
C PHE A 59 -8.22 3.71 -2.56
N ASP A 60 -7.83 3.46 -3.81
CA ASP A 60 -8.75 3.08 -4.90
C ASP A 60 -9.48 1.78 -4.59
N LYS A 61 -8.80 0.81 -3.99
CA LYS A 61 -9.40 -0.46 -3.56
C LYS A 61 -10.58 -0.25 -2.61
N PHE A 62 -10.48 0.72 -1.70
CA PHE A 62 -11.53 1.03 -0.73
C PHE A 62 -12.55 2.04 -1.25
N GLY A 63 -12.43 2.49 -2.50
CA GLY A 63 -13.29 3.53 -3.05
C GLY A 63 -13.03 4.90 -2.43
N ALA A 64 -11.86 5.10 -1.83
CA ALA A 64 -11.48 6.34 -1.19
C ALA A 64 -10.88 7.33 -2.19
N ASN A 65 -11.14 8.61 -2.00
CA ASN A 65 -10.64 9.69 -2.85
C ASN A 65 -10.03 10.79 -1.96
N PRO A 66 -8.89 10.53 -1.30
CA PRO A 66 -8.27 11.54 -0.44
C PRO A 66 -7.85 12.77 -1.26
N GLN A 67 -7.92 13.93 -0.64
CA GLN A 67 -7.59 15.23 -1.24
C GLN A 67 -8.49 15.65 -2.41
N ARG A 68 -9.64 14.99 -2.59
CA ARG A 68 -10.61 15.29 -3.66
C ARG A 68 -12.00 15.50 -3.07
N TRP A 69 -12.82 16.28 -3.76
CA TRP A 69 -14.22 16.43 -3.44
C TRP A 69 -15.02 15.36 -4.19
N VAL A 70 -15.90 14.68 -3.48
CA VAL A 70 -16.72 13.61 -4.04
C VAL A 70 -18.20 13.83 -3.72
N ASN A 71 -19.06 13.30 -4.60
CA ASN A 71 -20.51 13.30 -4.39
C ASN A 71 -20.89 11.98 -3.72
N GLN A 72 -21.35 12.05 -2.47
CA GLN A 72 -21.88 10.90 -1.74
C GLN A 72 -23.37 11.13 -1.45
N ASN A 73 -24.23 10.34 -2.05
CA ASN A 73 -25.67 10.38 -1.85
C ASN A 73 -26.28 11.79 -2.07
N GLY A 74 -25.82 12.51 -3.09
CA GLY A 74 -26.26 13.86 -3.40
C GLY A 74 -25.59 14.96 -2.61
N LYS A 75 -24.64 14.65 -1.73
CA LYS A 75 -23.84 15.63 -0.97
C LYS A 75 -22.41 15.66 -1.47
N ILE A 76 -21.85 16.86 -1.56
CA ILE A 76 -20.42 17.05 -1.84
C ILE A 76 -19.67 16.96 -0.53
N VAL A 77 -18.74 15.99 -0.43
CA VAL A 77 -17.92 15.77 0.75
C VAL A 77 -16.44 15.74 0.38
N TYR A 78 -15.58 16.16 1.30
CA TYR A 78 -14.15 16.09 1.12
C TYR A 78 -13.67 14.63 1.33
N GLY A 79 -13.03 14.05 0.30
CA GLY A 79 -12.68 12.64 0.28
C GLY A 79 -11.77 12.19 1.41
N SER A 80 -10.90 13.08 1.92
CA SER A 80 -9.98 12.74 3.02
C SER A 80 -10.67 12.47 4.36
N VAL A 81 -11.94 12.86 4.54
CA VAL A 81 -12.69 12.65 5.79
C VAL A 81 -13.77 11.57 5.68
N THR A 82 -13.80 10.83 4.58
CA THR A 82 -14.79 9.77 4.37
C THR A 82 -14.43 8.48 5.13
N GLU A 83 -15.45 7.64 5.36
CA GLU A 83 -15.27 6.31 5.97
C GLU A 83 -14.34 5.42 5.13
N GLU A 84 -14.45 5.50 3.81
CA GLU A 84 -13.62 4.76 2.86
C GLU A 84 -12.14 5.12 3.03
N THR A 85 -11.81 6.39 3.20
CA THR A 85 -10.44 6.85 3.46
C THR A 85 -9.93 6.34 4.82
N LYS A 86 -10.77 6.35 5.85
CA LYS A 86 -10.44 5.77 7.15
C LYS A 86 -10.12 4.28 7.04
N ASN A 87 -10.92 3.53 6.30
CA ASN A 87 -10.69 2.10 6.08
C ASN A 87 -9.39 1.84 5.32
N ALA A 88 -9.09 2.64 4.31
CA ALA A 88 -7.84 2.55 3.56
C ALA A 88 -6.62 2.85 4.45
N LEU A 89 -6.69 3.87 5.29
CA LEU A 89 -5.63 4.19 6.24
C LEU A 89 -5.41 3.08 7.28
N SER A 90 -6.49 2.46 7.74
CA SER A 90 -6.41 1.30 8.65
C SER A 90 -5.70 0.13 7.99
N TYR A 91 -5.96 -0.12 6.72
CA TYR A 91 -5.30 -1.16 5.94
C TYR A 91 -3.82 -0.86 5.70
N LEU A 92 -3.47 0.39 5.41
CA LEU A 92 -2.07 0.83 5.31
C LEU A 92 -1.32 0.66 6.63
N HIS A 93 -1.98 0.96 7.75
CA HIS A 93 -1.41 0.72 9.08
C HIS A 93 -1.13 -0.77 9.31
N GLU A 94 -2.06 -1.63 8.92
CA GLU A 94 -1.88 -3.08 8.97
C GLU A 94 -0.68 -3.53 8.12
N LEU A 95 -0.55 -3.03 6.89
CA LEU A 95 0.60 -3.32 6.03
C LEU A 95 1.92 -2.85 6.65
N TYR A 96 1.92 -1.71 7.31
CA TYR A 96 3.08 -1.21 8.05
C TYR A 96 3.46 -2.12 9.20
N GLU A 97 2.49 -2.55 10.02
CA GLU A 97 2.71 -3.49 11.13
C GLU A 97 3.20 -4.86 10.64
N ARG A 98 2.70 -5.34 9.52
CA ARG A 98 3.13 -6.60 8.88
C ARG A 98 4.53 -6.53 8.26
N GLY A 99 5.13 -5.36 8.17
CA GLY A 99 6.43 -5.15 7.54
C GLY A 99 6.40 -5.12 6.00
N VAL A 100 5.22 -5.04 5.39
CA VAL A 100 5.07 -4.93 3.92
C VAL A 100 5.38 -3.53 3.44
N LEU A 101 4.80 -2.51 4.08
CA LEU A 101 5.08 -1.10 3.76
C LEU A 101 6.45 -0.72 4.28
N ASP A 102 7.21 0.03 3.48
CA ASP A 102 8.53 0.54 3.87
C ASP A 102 8.42 1.38 5.16
N LYS A 103 9.03 0.90 6.24
CA LYS A 103 8.99 1.59 7.54
C LYS A 103 9.76 2.90 7.56
N ASN A 104 10.62 3.10 6.59
CA ASN A 104 11.43 4.30 6.46
C ASN A 104 10.94 5.21 5.32
N PHE A 105 9.70 5.07 4.89
CA PHE A 105 9.17 5.82 3.75
C PHE A 105 9.30 7.34 3.91
N ALA A 106 9.16 7.85 5.12
CA ALA A 106 9.28 9.28 5.41
C ALA A 106 10.72 9.83 5.24
N LEU A 107 11.71 8.95 5.18
CA LEU A 107 13.12 9.32 5.02
C LEU A 107 13.63 9.11 3.59
N ARG A 108 12.84 8.49 2.75
CA ARG A 108 13.23 8.24 1.36
C ARG A 108 12.81 9.42 0.48
N ALA A 109 13.72 9.89 -0.30
CA ALA A 109 13.50 10.99 -1.23
C ALA A 109 13.39 10.44 -2.66
#